data_704d21c476b436e64f349230ae65dace
#
_entry.id   704d21c476b436e64f349230ae65dace
#
_cell.length_a   1.000
_cell.length_b   1.000
_cell.length_c   1.000
_cell.angle_alpha   90.00
_cell.angle_beta   90.00
_cell.angle_gamma   90.00
#
_symmetry.space_group_name_H-M   'P 1'
#
loop_
_entity.id
_entity.type
_entity.pdbx_description
1 polymer ?
#
loop_
_entity_poly.entity_id
_entity_poly.type
_entity_poly.pdbx_seq_one_letter_code
_entity_poly.pdbx_strand_id
1 'polypeptide(L)'
;MLRREFMKTATITAALAACGDVGDESQPASRHTKLIPPGSNGTVADVNGKHIYYSVHGAGKPLILLHGGIDPDSFGQNRDTLAKGRQVIAVHLQGHGRTPDSSRALRPETLSDDVAALIGYLKLGKADVMGYSLGAGVALQTAIRHAEAVDRLVLVSGALAKDGFYPEGVAAFDQLESHASEYGRAVKDSPLGQSYPDVDWTNLFSKTGAMTKRSYDWRADVVRLRARTLLVFADADAMRPEHIVEFWKALGGGHQDAGLDGSRRPANQLAILPNATHYTLAVDPRLPDIVEEFLATT
;
A
#
# COMPACT_ATOMS: atom_id res chain seq x y z
N MET A 1 -32.40 15.34 -8.14
CA MET A 1 -31.24 15.06 -8.99
C MET A 1 -29.96 15.69 -8.44
N LEU A 2 -29.92 16.93 -7.98
CA LEU A 2 -28.75 17.63 -7.46
C LEU A 2 -28.07 17.00 -6.22
N ARG A 3 -28.80 16.30 -5.33
CA ARG A 3 -28.22 15.66 -4.12
C ARG A 3 -27.38 14.42 -4.41
N ARG A 4 -27.57 13.73 -5.53
CA ARG A 4 -26.76 12.53 -5.91
C ARG A 4 -25.42 12.89 -6.53
N GLU A 5 -25.32 14.01 -7.19
CA GLU A 5 -24.08 14.50 -7.79
C GLU A 5 -23.11 15.03 -6.70
N PHE A 6 -23.67 15.68 -5.65
CA PHE A 6 -22.88 16.23 -4.54
C PHE A 6 -22.19 15.14 -3.69
N MET A 7 -22.80 13.95 -3.55
CA MET A 7 -22.17 12.83 -2.82
C MET A 7 -21.03 12.17 -3.60
N LYS A 8 -21.05 12.20 -4.93
CA LYS A 8 -19.95 11.63 -5.75
C LYS A 8 -18.67 12.48 -5.65
N THR A 9 -18.80 13.79 -5.59
CA THR A 9 -17.66 14.72 -5.43
C THR A 9 -17.14 14.71 -3.99
N ALA A 10 -18.00 14.54 -2.98
CA ALA A 10 -17.63 14.52 -1.57
C ALA A 10 -16.75 13.30 -1.19
N THR A 11 -16.90 12.14 -1.86
CA THR A 11 -16.13 10.94 -1.56
C THR A 11 -14.65 11.08 -1.98
N ILE A 12 -14.37 11.83 -3.04
CA ILE A 12 -13.00 12.11 -3.49
C ILE A 12 -12.37 13.23 -2.65
N THR A 13 -13.17 14.23 -2.26
CA THR A 13 -12.72 15.37 -1.43
C THR A 13 -12.42 14.94 0.02
N ALA A 14 -13.15 13.97 0.58
CA ALA A 14 -12.89 13.45 1.91
C ALA A 14 -11.56 12.67 2.02
N ALA A 15 -11.13 12.01 0.94
CA ALA A 15 -9.81 11.37 0.87
C ALA A 15 -8.65 12.39 0.81
N LEU A 16 -8.93 13.64 0.41
CA LEU A 16 -7.96 14.71 0.29
C LEU A 16 -7.84 15.57 1.58
N ALA A 17 -8.81 15.51 2.49
CA ALA A 17 -8.87 16.37 3.68
C ALA A 17 -8.17 15.78 4.93
N ALA A 18 -7.65 14.56 4.88
CA ALA A 18 -7.02 13.89 6.02
C ALA A 18 -5.51 14.18 6.20
N CYS A 19 -4.90 14.99 5.33
CA CYS A 19 -3.50 15.37 5.42
C CYS A 19 -3.34 16.75 6.09
N GLY A 20 -3.28 16.78 7.42
CA GLY A 20 -2.97 17.96 8.24
C GLY A 20 -1.70 17.77 9.06
N ASP A 21 -0.81 18.66 8.84
CA ASP A 21 0.49 19.05 9.37
C ASP A 21 0.78 18.79 10.86
N VAL A 22 1.95 18.19 11.22
CA VAL A 22 2.70 18.49 12.47
C VAL A 22 4.20 18.13 12.31
N GLY A 23 5.05 19.01 12.89
CA GLY A 23 6.50 19.08 12.73
C GLY A 23 7.37 18.15 13.59
N ASP A 24 8.62 18.28 13.28
CA ASP A 24 9.91 17.68 13.57
C ASP A 24 10.35 17.58 15.04
N GLU A 25 11.08 16.49 15.39
CA GLU A 25 12.34 16.52 16.17
C GLU A 25 13.05 15.15 16.29
N SER A 26 14.39 15.18 16.36
CA SER A 26 15.41 14.17 16.08
C SER A 26 15.93 13.35 17.28
N GLN A 27 16.50 12.12 17.08
CA GLN A 27 17.73 11.59 17.72
C GLN A 27 18.25 10.22 17.14
N PRO A 28 19.47 9.68 17.53
CA PRO A 28 20.47 9.28 16.54
C PRO A 28 20.73 7.76 16.32
N ALA A 29 21.44 7.43 15.25
CA ALA A 29 21.66 6.17 14.57
C ALA A 29 22.74 5.23 15.15
N SER A 30 22.64 3.92 14.84
CA SER A 30 23.74 2.95 14.89
C SER A 30 23.98 2.29 13.52
N ARG A 31 25.26 1.93 13.28
CA ARG A 31 25.86 1.61 11.98
C ARG A 31 25.43 0.27 11.40
N HIS A 32 25.00 0.23 10.14
CA HIS A 32 25.49 -0.65 9.06
C HIS A 32 24.68 -0.38 7.79
N THR A 33 25.39 -0.27 6.66
CA THR A 33 24.98 0.10 5.31
C THR A 33 24.89 1.61 5.12
N LYS A 34 25.57 2.15 4.10
CA LYS A 34 25.45 3.54 3.65
C LYS A 34 24.05 3.78 3.06
N LEU A 35 23.05 3.75 3.91
CA LEU A 35 21.71 4.22 3.58
C LEU A 35 21.64 5.70 3.95
N ILE A 36 20.85 6.42 3.21
CA ILE A 36 20.65 7.87 3.36
C ILE A 36 20.27 8.19 4.80
N PRO A 37 20.84 9.25 5.41
CA PRO A 37 20.47 9.63 6.76
C PRO A 37 18.96 9.88 6.89
N PRO A 38 18.34 9.52 8.04
CA PRO A 38 16.94 9.88 8.33
C PRO A 38 16.77 11.39 8.17
N GLY A 39 15.66 11.83 7.54
CA GLY A 39 15.37 13.24 7.31
C GLY A 39 15.97 13.82 6.02
N SER A 40 16.62 13.02 5.18
CA SER A 40 16.96 13.46 3.82
C SER A 40 15.72 13.50 2.93
N ASN A 41 15.72 14.40 1.94
CA ASN A 41 14.63 14.55 0.95
C ASN A 41 14.44 13.33 0.03
N GLY A 42 14.84 12.13 0.46
CA GLY A 42 14.81 10.90 -0.30
C GLY A 42 15.86 10.86 -1.42
N THR A 43 15.84 9.77 -2.17
CA THR A 43 16.75 9.57 -3.29
C THR A 43 16.11 8.73 -4.38
N VAL A 44 16.82 8.58 -5.48
CA VAL A 44 16.36 7.84 -6.66
C VAL A 44 17.24 6.60 -6.85
N ALA A 45 16.61 5.46 -7.09
CA ALA A 45 17.26 4.24 -7.54
C ALA A 45 17.01 4.04 -9.04
N ASP A 46 18.07 3.74 -9.77
CA ASP A 46 17.98 3.35 -11.18
C ASP A 46 17.79 1.84 -11.28
N VAL A 47 16.55 1.40 -11.41
CA VAL A 47 16.17 -0.01 -11.49
C VAL A 47 15.24 -0.25 -12.66
N ASN A 48 15.44 -1.36 -13.37
CA ASN A 48 14.63 -1.75 -14.55
C ASN A 48 14.53 -0.62 -15.60
N GLY A 49 15.57 0.21 -15.74
CA GLY A 49 15.57 1.37 -16.64
C GLY A 49 14.62 2.50 -16.22
N LYS A 50 14.29 2.59 -14.93
CA LYS A 50 13.43 3.61 -14.32
C LYS A 50 14.09 4.27 -13.13
N HIS A 51 13.71 5.51 -12.89
CA HIS A 51 14.11 6.31 -11.74
C HIS A 51 13.05 6.19 -10.64
N ILE A 52 13.24 5.26 -9.70
CA ILE A 52 12.30 5.03 -8.59
C ILE A 52 12.72 5.87 -7.39
N TYR A 53 11.88 6.81 -7.00
CA TYR A 53 12.09 7.61 -5.80
C TYR A 53 11.69 6.80 -4.56
N TYR A 54 12.53 6.88 -3.52
CA TYR A 54 12.23 6.35 -2.20
C TYR A 54 12.83 7.24 -1.12
N SER A 55 12.26 7.19 0.08
CA SER A 55 12.80 7.84 1.27
C SER A 55 13.01 6.82 2.38
N VAL A 56 14.02 7.07 3.24
CA VAL A 56 14.36 6.16 4.34
C VAL A 56 14.16 6.86 5.66
N HIS A 57 13.38 6.23 6.55
CA HIS A 57 13.03 6.74 7.86
C HIS A 57 13.40 5.68 8.93
N GLY A 58 13.96 6.12 10.04
CA GLY A 58 14.34 5.24 11.14
C GLY A 58 15.52 4.31 10.83
N ALA A 59 15.70 3.31 11.66
CA ALA A 59 16.76 2.31 11.55
C ALA A 59 16.28 0.96 12.09
N GLY A 60 16.93 -0.14 11.69
CA GLY A 60 16.56 -1.50 12.11
C GLY A 60 16.27 -2.42 10.95
N LYS A 61 15.40 -3.40 11.16
CA LYS A 61 14.99 -4.34 10.09
C LYS A 61 14.24 -3.59 8.98
N PRO A 62 14.58 -3.80 7.69
CA PRO A 62 13.97 -3.07 6.59
C PRO A 62 12.48 -3.41 6.42
N LEU A 63 11.67 -2.37 6.23
CA LEU A 63 10.26 -2.44 5.87
C LEU A 63 10.03 -1.59 4.61
N ILE A 64 9.73 -2.24 3.50
CA ILE A 64 9.28 -1.55 2.28
C ILE A 64 7.84 -1.13 2.49
N LEU A 65 7.54 0.16 2.32
CA LEU A 65 6.23 0.74 2.50
C LEU A 65 5.68 1.24 1.16
N LEU A 66 4.54 0.67 0.74
CA LEU A 66 3.91 0.92 -0.57
C LEU A 66 2.54 1.59 -0.37
N HIS A 67 2.43 2.82 -0.87
CA HIS A 67 1.25 3.68 -0.71
C HIS A 67 0.03 3.21 -1.51
N GLY A 68 -1.14 3.81 -1.21
CA GLY A 68 -2.38 3.64 -1.96
C GLY A 68 -2.42 4.35 -3.31
N GLY A 69 -3.58 4.35 -3.97
CA GLY A 69 -3.73 4.65 -5.38
C GLY A 69 -3.35 6.05 -5.88
N ILE A 70 -3.31 7.10 -5.03
CA ILE A 70 -3.06 8.48 -5.50
C ILE A 70 -2.00 9.18 -4.65
N ASP A 71 -2.10 9.05 -3.33
CA ASP A 71 -1.25 9.76 -2.39
C ASP A 71 -0.04 8.91 -1.98
N PRO A 72 1.18 9.31 -2.35
CA PRO A 72 2.39 8.61 -1.96
C PRO A 72 2.68 8.68 -0.45
N ASP A 73 2.07 9.64 0.26
CA ASP A 73 2.17 9.80 1.72
C ASP A 73 0.95 9.25 2.48
N SER A 74 0.16 8.37 1.86
CA SER A 74 -1.11 7.85 2.39
C SER A 74 -1.05 7.21 3.78
N PHE A 75 0.12 6.88 4.31
CA PHE A 75 0.29 6.40 5.69
C PHE A 75 0.43 7.51 6.73
N GLY A 76 0.65 8.76 6.31
CA GLY A 76 0.78 9.89 7.21
C GLY A 76 1.76 9.62 8.37
N GLN A 77 1.35 9.92 9.61
CA GLN A 77 2.16 9.72 10.81
C GLN A 77 2.46 8.24 11.12
N ASN A 78 1.72 7.29 10.58
CA ASN A 78 1.96 5.87 10.81
C ASN A 78 3.31 5.43 10.21
N ARG A 79 3.77 6.05 9.11
CA ARG A 79 5.13 5.86 8.58
C ARG A 79 6.18 6.18 9.66
N ASP A 80 6.05 7.31 10.33
CA ASP A 80 7.04 7.77 11.31
C ASP A 80 6.93 6.97 12.62
N THR A 81 5.74 6.49 12.95
CA THR A 81 5.54 5.58 14.09
C THR A 81 6.23 4.23 13.85
N LEU A 82 6.07 3.64 12.67
CA LEU A 82 6.78 2.41 12.28
C LEU A 82 8.30 2.63 12.23
N ALA A 83 8.75 3.82 11.85
CA ALA A 83 10.16 4.16 11.78
C ALA A 83 10.86 4.26 13.16
N LYS A 84 10.13 4.26 14.26
CA LYS A 84 10.72 4.21 15.61
C LYS A 84 11.40 2.86 15.89
N GLY A 85 10.93 1.78 15.31
CA GLY A 85 11.46 0.41 15.49
C GLY A 85 12.08 -0.21 14.25
N ARG A 86 11.91 0.41 13.07
CA ARG A 86 12.28 -0.16 11.78
C ARG A 86 12.96 0.84 10.86
N GLN A 87 13.67 0.33 9.88
CA GLN A 87 14.10 1.11 8.72
C GLN A 87 12.97 1.08 7.68
N VAL A 88 12.11 2.09 7.71
CA VAL A 88 11.00 2.23 6.76
C VAL A 88 11.54 2.83 5.46
N ILE A 89 11.34 2.12 4.36
CA ILE A 89 11.70 2.54 3.01
C ILE A 89 10.39 2.82 2.27
N ALA A 90 9.97 4.08 2.28
CA ALA A 90 8.75 4.53 1.62
C ALA A 90 9.03 4.77 0.13
N VAL A 91 8.33 4.04 -0.72
CA VAL A 91 8.55 4.00 -2.18
C VAL A 91 7.42 4.74 -2.88
N HIS A 92 7.75 5.66 -3.79
CA HIS A 92 6.79 6.23 -4.71
C HIS A 92 6.68 5.34 -5.94
N LEU A 93 5.50 4.81 -6.21
CA LEU A 93 5.24 3.95 -7.36
C LEU A 93 5.29 4.76 -8.67
N GLN A 94 5.45 4.10 -9.82
CA GLN A 94 5.49 4.75 -11.12
C GLN A 94 4.35 5.76 -11.30
N GLY A 95 4.67 6.97 -11.73
CA GLY A 95 3.71 8.04 -11.98
C GLY A 95 3.19 8.74 -10.72
N HIS A 96 3.61 8.33 -9.51
CA HIS A 96 3.18 8.91 -8.25
C HIS A 96 4.31 9.72 -7.61
N GLY A 97 3.94 10.84 -7.01
CA GLY A 97 4.84 11.68 -6.24
C GLY A 97 6.08 12.11 -7.02
N ARG A 98 7.27 11.64 -6.60
CA ARG A 98 8.55 11.97 -7.22
C ARG A 98 9.10 10.89 -8.15
N THR A 99 8.38 9.79 -8.35
CA THR A 99 8.73 8.79 -9.36
C THR A 99 8.09 9.16 -10.69
N PRO A 100 8.88 9.43 -11.73
CA PRO A 100 8.34 9.75 -13.05
C PRO A 100 7.43 8.64 -13.59
N ASP A 101 6.47 9.03 -14.41
CA ASP A 101 5.73 8.05 -15.19
C ASP A 101 6.56 7.56 -16.40
N SER A 102 6.13 6.49 -17.00
CA SER A 102 6.71 5.91 -18.23
C SER A 102 5.61 5.50 -19.19
N SER A 103 5.95 5.12 -20.42
CA SER A 103 4.97 4.61 -21.41
C SER A 103 4.29 3.30 -20.95
N ARG A 104 4.84 2.61 -19.94
CA ARG A 104 4.30 1.34 -19.41
C ARG A 104 2.95 1.58 -18.72
N ALA A 105 1.99 0.68 -18.95
CA ALA A 105 0.74 0.66 -18.20
C ALA A 105 0.99 0.39 -16.71
N LEU A 106 0.18 0.98 -15.85
CA LEU A 106 0.17 0.63 -14.43
C LEU A 106 -0.42 -0.78 -14.24
N ARG A 107 0.29 -1.63 -13.54
CA ARG A 107 -0.13 -2.99 -13.18
C ARG A 107 0.57 -3.42 -11.91
N PRO A 108 -0.12 -4.00 -10.92
CA PRO A 108 0.53 -4.52 -9.72
C PRO A 108 1.70 -5.46 -10.03
N GLU A 109 1.56 -6.29 -11.07
CA GLU A 109 2.58 -7.25 -11.49
C GLU A 109 3.88 -6.56 -11.95
N THR A 110 3.77 -5.51 -12.76
CA THR A 110 4.96 -4.79 -13.25
C THR A 110 5.53 -3.82 -12.23
N LEU A 111 4.69 -3.26 -11.35
CA LEU A 111 5.15 -2.44 -10.22
C LEU A 111 5.89 -3.30 -9.19
N SER A 112 5.46 -4.56 -9.00
CA SER A 112 6.14 -5.51 -8.11
C SER A 112 7.55 -5.88 -8.58
N ASP A 113 7.77 -5.95 -9.90
CA ASP A 113 9.10 -6.17 -10.47
C ASP A 113 10.06 -5.01 -10.13
N ASP A 114 9.54 -3.78 -10.12
CA ASP A 114 10.34 -2.60 -9.72
C ASP A 114 10.63 -2.61 -8.21
N VAL A 115 9.69 -3.02 -7.37
CA VAL A 115 9.90 -3.16 -5.91
C VAL A 115 10.97 -4.21 -5.62
N ALA A 116 10.88 -5.38 -6.24
CA ALA A 116 11.88 -6.43 -6.08
C ALA A 116 13.28 -5.99 -6.54
N ALA A 117 13.35 -5.27 -7.67
CA ALA A 117 14.60 -4.70 -8.16
C ALA A 117 15.17 -3.65 -7.20
N LEU A 118 14.31 -2.83 -6.56
CA LEU A 118 14.74 -1.87 -5.53
C LEU A 118 15.30 -2.58 -4.29
N ILE A 119 14.66 -3.66 -3.82
CA ILE A 119 15.16 -4.48 -2.71
C ILE A 119 16.57 -5.02 -3.04
N GLY A 120 16.76 -5.50 -4.26
CA GLY A 120 18.06 -5.95 -4.77
C GLY A 120 19.08 -4.81 -4.87
N TYR A 121 18.72 -3.66 -5.42
CA TYR A 121 19.54 -2.46 -5.53
C TYR A 121 20.06 -1.98 -4.15
N LEU A 122 19.18 -2.01 -3.15
CA LEU A 122 19.52 -1.64 -1.77
C LEU A 122 20.27 -2.74 -1.01
N LYS A 123 20.47 -3.90 -1.62
CA LYS A 123 21.17 -5.07 -1.04
C LYS A 123 20.58 -5.52 0.30
N LEU A 124 19.25 -5.48 0.42
CA LEU A 124 18.57 -5.84 1.66
C LEU A 124 18.49 -7.36 1.88
N GLY A 125 18.76 -8.17 0.87
CA GLY A 125 18.52 -9.61 0.87
C GLY A 125 17.02 -9.87 0.84
N LYS A 126 16.39 -10.00 2.01
CA LYS A 126 14.95 -10.02 2.20
C LYS A 126 14.50 -8.81 2.99
N ALA A 127 13.31 -8.30 2.70
CA ALA A 127 12.67 -7.23 3.45
C ALA A 127 11.25 -7.61 3.85
N ASP A 128 10.76 -7.05 4.95
CA ASP A 128 9.33 -7.01 5.20
C ASP A 128 8.70 -6.05 4.20
N VAL A 129 7.51 -6.39 3.66
CA VAL A 129 6.82 -5.55 2.68
C VAL A 129 5.41 -5.27 3.18
N MET A 130 5.06 -3.99 3.28
CA MET A 130 3.73 -3.54 3.67
C MET A 130 3.15 -2.68 2.55
N GLY A 131 1.91 -2.94 2.17
CA GLY A 131 1.21 -2.14 1.17
C GLY A 131 -0.23 -1.85 1.55
N TYR A 132 -0.73 -0.70 1.10
CA TYR A 132 -2.11 -0.28 1.28
C TYR A 132 -2.81 -0.15 -0.06
N SER A 133 -4.03 -0.71 -0.18
CA SER A 133 -4.86 -0.60 -1.39
C SER A 133 -4.10 -1.02 -2.66
N LEU A 134 -3.80 -0.10 -3.60
CA LEU A 134 -2.93 -0.39 -4.74
C LEU A 134 -1.60 -0.99 -4.29
N GLY A 135 -0.97 -0.39 -3.29
CA GLY A 135 0.28 -0.88 -2.70
C GLY A 135 0.16 -2.28 -2.12
N ALA A 136 -1.01 -2.65 -1.58
CA ALA A 136 -1.27 -4.02 -1.12
C ALA A 136 -1.27 -5.02 -2.30
N GLY A 137 -1.87 -4.66 -3.43
CA GLY A 137 -1.79 -5.46 -4.66
C GLY A 137 -0.35 -5.61 -5.16
N VAL A 138 0.44 -4.52 -5.13
CA VAL A 138 1.86 -4.54 -5.49
C VAL A 138 2.67 -5.40 -4.52
N ALA A 139 2.46 -5.26 -3.20
CA ALA A 139 3.11 -6.05 -2.17
C ALA A 139 2.82 -7.55 -2.33
N LEU A 140 1.55 -7.90 -2.57
CA LEU A 140 1.13 -9.27 -2.82
C LEU A 140 1.82 -9.84 -4.06
N GLN A 141 1.82 -9.11 -5.17
CA GLN A 141 2.51 -9.53 -6.39
C GLN A 141 4.03 -9.63 -6.19
N THR A 142 4.64 -8.76 -5.37
CA THR A 142 6.05 -8.90 -5.02
C THR A 142 6.32 -10.24 -4.32
N ALA A 143 5.48 -10.61 -3.35
CA ALA A 143 5.65 -11.87 -2.63
C ALA A 143 5.32 -13.13 -3.47
N ILE A 144 4.41 -13.03 -4.45
CA ILE A 144 4.09 -14.13 -5.38
C ILE A 144 5.22 -14.34 -6.39
N ARG A 145 5.71 -13.27 -7.01
CA ARG A 145 6.61 -13.31 -8.15
C ARG A 145 8.09 -13.34 -7.76
N HIS A 146 8.42 -12.76 -6.59
CA HIS A 146 9.76 -12.55 -6.07
C HIS A 146 9.85 -13.02 -4.60
N ALA A 147 9.47 -14.26 -4.34
CA ALA A 147 9.38 -14.83 -2.99
C ALA A 147 10.72 -14.80 -2.22
N GLU A 148 11.83 -14.72 -2.93
CA GLU A 148 13.18 -14.60 -2.35
C GLU A 148 13.47 -13.20 -1.81
N ALA A 149 12.72 -12.16 -2.25
CA ALA A 149 12.90 -10.79 -1.81
C ALA A 149 12.04 -10.42 -0.58
N VAL A 150 11.00 -11.21 -0.26
CA VAL A 150 10.03 -10.91 0.80
C VAL A 150 10.21 -11.84 1.98
N ASP A 151 10.36 -11.25 3.18
CA ASP A 151 10.39 -12.01 4.44
C ASP A 151 8.99 -12.16 5.02
N ARG A 152 8.32 -11.03 5.32
CA ARG A 152 6.95 -10.97 5.80
C ARG A 152 6.14 -9.99 4.98
N LEU A 153 4.84 -10.23 4.93
CA LEU A 153 3.91 -9.46 4.10
C LEU A 153 2.79 -8.87 4.97
N VAL A 154 2.55 -7.57 4.83
CA VAL A 154 1.41 -6.89 5.45
C VAL A 154 0.56 -6.28 4.35
N LEU A 155 -0.69 -6.71 4.26
CA LEU A 155 -1.65 -6.26 3.26
C LEU A 155 -2.77 -5.48 3.94
N VAL A 156 -2.78 -4.17 3.74
CA VAL A 156 -3.78 -3.25 4.30
C VAL A 156 -4.82 -2.94 3.23
N SER A 157 -6.05 -3.37 3.44
CA SER A 157 -7.18 -3.20 2.50
C SER A 157 -6.84 -3.64 1.07
N GLY A 158 -6.24 -4.83 0.93
CA GLY A 158 -5.87 -5.42 -0.35
C GLY A 158 -6.89 -6.44 -0.84
N ALA A 159 -7.27 -6.40 -2.12
CA ALA A 159 -8.15 -7.40 -2.72
C ALA A 159 -7.36 -8.53 -3.39
N LEU A 160 -7.86 -9.75 -3.22
CA LEU A 160 -7.34 -10.97 -3.85
C LEU A 160 -7.75 -11.08 -5.32
N ALA A 161 -8.94 -10.52 -5.63
CA ALA A 161 -9.50 -10.49 -6.97
C ALA A 161 -10.43 -9.29 -7.13
N LYS A 162 -10.71 -8.88 -8.37
CA LYS A 162 -11.56 -7.72 -8.67
C LYS A 162 -12.97 -7.88 -8.11
N ASP A 163 -13.51 -9.07 -8.09
CA ASP A 163 -14.85 -9.38 -7.54
C ASP A 163 -14.94 -9.26 -6.01
N GLY A 164 -13.80 -9.03 -5.34
CA GLY A 164 -13.76 -8.77 -3.90
C GLY A 164 -14.33 -7.42 -3.48
N PHE A 165 -14.35 -6.45 -4.38
CA PHE A 165 -14.93 -5.14 -4.12
C PHE A 165 -16.45 -5.16 -4.18
N TYR A 166 -17.09 -4.20 -3.51
CA TYR A 166 -18.51 -3.93 -3.73
C TYR A 166 -18.76 -3.43 -5.15
N PRO A 167 -19.92 -3.79 -5.77
CA PRO A 167 -20.22 -3.40 -7.15
C PRO A 167 -20.19 -1.88 -7.40
N GLU A 168 -20.65 -1.08 -6.43
CA GLU A 168 -20.59 0.38 -6.49
C GLU A 168 -19.18 0.93 -6.46
N GLY A 169 -18.26 0.28 -5.75
CA GLY A 169 -16.83 0.60 -5.76
C GLY A 169 -16.19 0.30 -7.12
N VAL A 170 -16.49 -0.85 -7.69
CA VAL A 170 -16.06 -1.21 -9.05
C VAL A 170 -16.60 -0.21 -10.06
N ALA A 171 -17.88 0.16 -9.99
CA ALA A 171 -18.47 1.14 -10.90
C ALA A 171 -17.82 2.53 -10.78
N ALA A 172 -17.39 2.93 -9.58
CA ALA A 172 -16.66 4.18 -9.37
C ALA A 172 -15.24 4.12 -9.98
N PHE A 173 -14.54 3.02 -9.80
CA PHE A 173 -13.21 2.80 -10.41
C PHE A 173 -13.27 2.77 -11.94
N ASP A 174 -14.30 2.17 -12.51
CA ASP A 174 -14.47 2.09 -13.97
C ASP A 174 -14.72 3.47 -14.63
N GLN A 175 -15.09 4.48 -13.83
CA GLN A 175 -15.25 5.86 -14.30
C GLN A 175 -13.96 6.70 -14.24
N LEU A 176 -12.91 6.25 -13.55
CA LEU A 176 -11.69 7.04 -13.35
C LEU A 176 -11.06 7.49 -14.67
N GLU A 177 -11.01 6.63 -15.68
CA GLU A 177 -10.41 6.95 -16.96
C GLU A 177 -11.22 8.00 -17.73
N SER A 178 -12.55 7.87 -17.78
CA SER A 178 -13.41 8.83 -18.49
C SER A 178 -13.46 10.21 -17.82
N HIS A 179 -13.22 10.30 -16.52
CA HIS A 179 -13.19 11.56 -15.75
C HIS A 179 -11.76 11.99 -15.37
N ALA A 180 -10.74 11.40 -15.98
CA ALA A 180 -9.34 11.63 -15.62
C ALA A 180 -8.94 13.12 -15.65
N SER A 181 -9.42 13.87 -16.65
CA SER A 181 -9.15 15.31 -16.75
C SER A 181 -9.83 16.15 -15.66
N GLU A 182 -11.01 15.75 -15.22
CA GLU A 182 -11.72 16.42 -14.12
C GLU A 182 -11.03 16.16 -12.79
N TYR A 183 -10.78 14.88 -12.48
CA TYR A 183 -10.11 14.48 -11.25
C TYR A 183 -8.67 14.98 -11.19
N GLY A 184 -7.95 14.93 -12.31
CA GLY A 184 -6.59 15.45 -12.42
C GLY A 184 -6.49 16.94 -12.10
N ARG A 185 -7.43 17.76 -12.60
CA ARG A 185 -7.49 19.18 -12.24
C ARG A 185 -7.81 19.39 -10.77
N ALA A 186 -8.80 18.67 -10.24
CA ALA A 186 -9.20 18.80 -8.84
C ALA A 186 -8.05 18.47 -7.88
N VAL A 187 -7.26 17.43 -8.17
CA VAL A 187 -6.08 17.09 -7.37
C VAL A 187 -4.97 18.12 -7.57
N LYS A 188 -4.70 18.57 -8.80
CA LYS A 188 -3.66 19.57 -9.08
C LYS A 188 -3.86 20.85 -8.25
N ASP A 189 -5.10 21.26 -8.04
CA ASP A 189 -5.46 22.46 -7.30
C ASP A 189 -5.51 22.23 -5.76
N SER A 190 -5.31 20.99 -5.30
CA SER A 190 -5.33 20.61 -3.89
C SER A 190 -3.95 20.72 -3.23
N PRO A 191 -3.84 20.63 -1.89
CA PRO A 191 -2.56 20.53 -1.19
C PRO A 191 -1.68 19.39 -1.69
N LEU A 192 -2.26 18.24 -2.02
CA LEU A 192 -1.53 17.10 -2.60
C LEU A 192 -0.89 17.47 -3.95
N GLY A 193 -1.65 18.12 -4.84
CA GLY A 193 -1.13 18.57 -6.12
C GLY A 193 -0.02 19.61 -5.99
N GLN A 194 -0.13 20.50 -5.00
CA GLN A 194 0.91 21.49 -4.68
C GLN A 194 2.18 20.83 -4.13
N SER A 195 2.07 19.75 -3.36
CA SER A 195 3.21 18.98 -2.85
C SER A 195 3.94 18.19 -3.94
N TYR A 196 3.26 17.88 -5.05
CA TYR A 196 3.78 17.10 -6.18
C TYR A 196 3.44 17.76 -7.52
N PRO A 197 3.98 18.97 -7.80
CA PRO A 197 3.61 19.77 -8.97
C PRO A 197 4.00 19.14 -10.31
N ASP A 198 4.99 18.23 -10.31
CA ASP A 198 5.50 17.57 -11.52
C ASP A 198 4.68 16.33 -11.92
N VAL A 199 3.70 15.92 -11.13
CA VAL A 199 2.84 14.78 -11.46
C VAL A 199 1.83 15.17 -12.53
N ASP A 200 1.77 14.40 -13.61
CA ASP A 200 0.67 14.46 -14.56
C ASP A 200 -0.54 13.72 -13.99
N TRP A 201 -1.32 14.44 -13.17
CA TRP A 201 -2.49 13.91 -12.49
C TRP A 201 -3.54 13.37 -13.46
N THR A 202 -3.73 14.01 -14.61
CA THR A 202 -4.67 13.53 -15.63
C THR A 202 -4.24 12.18 -16.18
N ASN A 203 -2.97 12.05 -16.55
CA ASN A 203 -2.45 10.78 -17.03
C ASN A 203 -2.44 9.69 -15.93
N LEU A 204 -2.15 10.06 -14.68
CA LEU A 204 -2.21 9.13 -13.56
C LEU A 204 -3.62 8.56 -13.37
N PHE A 205 -4.66 9.41 -13.37
CA PHE A 205 -6.06 8.95 -13.30
C PHE A 205 -6.46 8.10 -14.49
N SER A 206 -6.04 8.47 -15.71
CA SER A 206 -6.29 7.68 -16.91
C SER A 206 -5.70 6.28 -16.81
N LYS A 207 -4.42 6.18 -16.42
CA LYS A 207 -3.74 4.88 -16.26
C LYS A 207 -4.30 4.06 -15.11
N THR A 208 -4.66 4.71 -14.00
CA THR A 208 -5.30 4.03 -12.87
C THR A 208 -6.66 3.48 -13.29
N GLY A 209 -7.47 4.25 -14.00
CA GLY A 209 -8.76 3.80 -14.54
C GLY A 209 -8.60 2.64 -15.52
N ALA A 210 -7.63 2.70 -16.42
CA ALA A 210 -7.31 1.60 -17.33
C ALA A 210 -6.86 0.33 -16.58
N MET A 211 -6.12 0.48 -15.47
CA MET A 211 -5.72 -0.62 -14.60
C MET A 211 -6.93 -1.24 -13.88
N THR A 212 -7.79 -0.43 -13.27
CA THR A 212 -8.92 -0.90 -12.47
C THR A 212 -10.02 -1.55 -13.31
N LYS A 213 -10.15 -1.19 -14.59
CA LYS A 213 -11.05 -1.87 -15.54
C LYS A 213 -10.66 -3.32 -15.83
N ARG A 214 -9.37 -3.65 -15.67
CA ARG A 214 -8.92 -5.03 -15.92
C ARG A 214 -9.44 -5.99 -14.86
N SER A 215 -9.88 -7.15 -15.32
CA SER A 215 -10.13 -8.28 -14.43
C SER A 215 -8.82 -8.88 -13.96
N TYR A 216 -8.76 -9.27 -12.69
CA TYR A 216 -7.66 -10.05 -12.11
C TYR A 216 -8.21 -10.99 -11.05
N ASP A 217 -7.53 -12.12 -10.88
CA ASP A 217 -7.81 -13.13 -9.86
C ASP A 217 -6.51 -13.84 -9.48
N TRP A 218 -6.07 -13.67 -8.24
CA TRP A 218 -4.83 -14.23 -7.70
C TRP A 218 -5.07 -15.36 -6.70
N ARG A 219 -6.30 -15.92 -6.65
CA ARG A 219 -6.67 -17.00 -5.72
C ARG A 219 -5.77 -18.22 -5.85
N ALA A 220 -5.46 -18.61 -7.08
CA ALA A 220 -4.59 -19.74 -7.36
C ALA A 220 -3.13 -19.52 -6.94
N ASP A 221 -2.69 -18.26 -6.90
CA ASP A 221 -1.31 -17.91 -6.58
C ASP A 221 -1.07 -17.79 -5.08
N VAL A 222 -2.05 -17.23 -4.33
CA VAL A 222 -1.90 -17.01 -2.88
C VAL A 222 -1.78 -18.30 -2.07
N VAL A 223 -2.33 -19.41 -2.52
CA VAL A 223 -2.19 -20.70 -1.83
C VAL A 223 -0.74 -21.20 -1.79
N ARG A 224 0.12 -20.66 -2.65
CA ARG A 224 1.55 -20.98 -2.73
C ARG A 224 2.45 -19.93 -2.09
N LEU A 225 1.87 -18.90 -1.48
CA LEU A 225 2.60 -17.80 -0.85
C LEU A 225 3.49 -18.33 0.29
N ARG A 226 4.77 -17.97 0.29
CA ARG A 226 5.74 -18.41 1.29
C ARG A 226 5.89 -17.45 2.45
N ALA A 227 5.70 -16.16 2.20
CA ALA A 227 5.82 -15.12 3.20
C ALA A 227 4.66 -15.23 4.21
N ARG A 228 4.99 -15.22 5.51
CA ARG A 228 3.96 -15.06 6.55
C ARG A 228 3.24 -13.74 6.31
N THR A 229 1.92 -13.77 6.35
CA THR A 229 1.08 -12.66 5.92
C THR A 229 0.14 -12.21 7.03
N LEU A 230 0.10 -10.89 7.24
CA LEU A 230 -0.94 -10.21 8.00
C LEU A 230 -1.90 -9.53 7.02
N LEU A 231 -3.17 -9.85 7.12
CA LEU A 231 -4.26 -9.10 6.48
C LEU A 231 -4.82 -8.09 7.48
N VAL A 232 -4.97 -6.84 7.06
CA VAL A 232 -5.61 -5.78 7.86
C VAL A 232 -6.71 -5.14 7.04
N PHE A 233 -7.94 -5.16 7.56
CA PHE A 233 -9.11 -4.57 6.94
C PHE A 233 -9.86 -3.65 7.91
N ALA A 234 -10.70 -2.78 7.36
CA ALA A 234 -11.67 -2.00 8.12
C ALA A 234 -13.01 -2.77 8.22
N ASP A 235 -13.81 -2.51 9.27
CA ASP A 235 -15.17 -3.05 9.37
C ASP A 235 -16.12 -2.46 8.33
N ALA A 236 -15.82 -1.25 7.82
CA ALA A 236 -16.49 -0.61 6.68
C ALA A 236 -15.52 -0.45 5.49
N ASP A 237 -14.86 -1.54 5.09
CA ASP A 237 -13.92 -1.54 3.97
C ASP A 237 -14.61 -1.45 2.60
N ALA A 238 -13.86 -1.18 1.56
CA ALA A 238 -14.31 -1.27 0.16
C ALA A 238 -14.43 -2.72 -0.34
N MET A 239 -13.89 -3.69 0.42
CA MET A 239 -14.00 -5.12 0.16
C MET A 239 -15.19 -5.73 0.88
N ARG A 240 -15.86 -6.67 0.21
CA ARG A 240 -16.97 -7.43 0.80
C ARG A 240 -16.45 -8.33 1.93
N PRO A 241 -17.14 -8.48 3.06
CA PRO A 241 -16.72 -9.33 4.17
C PRO A 241 -16.46 -10.78 3.76
N GLU A 242 -17.25 -11.32 2.83
CA GLU A 242 -17.05 -12.68 2.30
C GLU A 242 -15.68 -12.83 1.63
N HIS A 243 -15.25 -11.79 0.90
CA HIS A 243 -13.95 -11.78 0.24
C HIS A 243 -12.79 -11.69 1.25
N ILE A 244 -12.96 -10.92 2.33
CA ILE A 244 -11.97 -10.85 3.41
C ILE A 244 -11.77 -12.24 4.03
N VAL A 245 -12.88 -12.93 4.34
CA VAL A 245 -12.85 -14.30 4.90
C VAL A 245 -12.28 -15.29 3.89
N GLU A 246 -12.65 -15.19 2.62
CA GLU A 246 -12.09 -16.00 1.54
C GLU A 246 -10.56 -15.84 1.46
N PHE A 247 -10.07 -14.61 1.46
CA PHE A 247 -8.64 -14.33 1.41
C PHE A 247 -7.90 -14.95 2.59
N TRP A 248 -8.43 -14.75 3.81
CA TRP A 248 -7.82 -15.33 5.01
C TRP A 248 -7.79 -16.86 4.97
N LYS A 249 -8.88 -17.50 4.52
CA LYS A 249 -8.92 -18.97 4.34
C LYS A 249 -7.92 -19.44 3.30
N ALA A 250 -7.76 -18.74 2.19
CA ALA A 250 -6.78 -19.07 1.15
C ALA A 250 -5.34 -19.06 1.69
N LEU A 251 -5.08 -18.23 2.73
CA LEU A 251 -3.81 -18.20 3.44
C LEU A 251 -3.69 -19.23 4.58
N GLY A 252 -4.64 -20.14 4.71
CA GLY A 252 -4.63 -21.20 5.73
C GLY A 252 -5.26 -20.81 7.06
N GLY A 253 -5.95 -19.65 7.13
CA GLY A 253 -6.67 -19.21 8.33
C GLY A 253 -8.04 -19.86 8.49
N GLY A 254 -8.56 -19.92 9.72
CA GLY A 254 -9.94 -20.30 10.02
C GLY A 254 -10.34 -21.76 9.69
N HIS A 255 -9.38 -22.66 9.51
CA HIS A 255 -9.68 -24.06 9.19
C HIS A 255 -9.95 -24.94 10.40
N GLN A 256 -9.48 -24.55 11.58
CA GLN A 256 -9.64 -25.31 12.81
C GLN A 256 -9.57 -24.39 14.04
N ASP A 257 -10.06 -24.89 15.16
CA ASP A 257 -9.87 -24.27 16.48
C ASP A 257 -8.39 -24.25 16.88
N ALA A 258 -7.93 -23.12 17.41
CA ALA A 258 -6.53 -22.93 17.76
C ALA A 258 -6.07 -23.80 18.95
N GLY A 259 -7.00 -24.38 19.70
CA GLY A 259 -6.74 -25.06 20.96
C GLY A 259 -6.58 -24.09 22.14
N LEU A 260 -6.77 -24.62 23.35
CA LEU A 260 -6.64 -23.80 24.58
C LEU A 260 -5.24 -23.21 24.77
N ASP A 261 -4.23 -23.89 24.26
CA ASP A 261 -2.81 -23.49 24.31
C ASP A 261 -2.36 -22.68 23.09
N GLY A 262 -3.25 -22.49 22.10
CA GLY A 262 -2.93 -21.79 20.86
C GLY A 262 -1.98 -22.55 19.93
N SER A 263 -1.69 -23.83 20.17
CA SER A 263 -0.72 -24.63 19.41
C SER A 263 -1.11 -24.82 17.94
N ARG A 264 -2.38 -24.63 17.60
CA ARG A 264 -2.92 -24.76 16.23
C ARG A 264 -3.25 -23.42 15.58
N ARG A 265 -2.69 -22.32 16.09
CA ARG A 265 -2.84 -21.00 15.45
C ARG A 265 -2.29 -21.04 14.03
N PRO A 266 -2.98 -20.43 13.05
CA PRO A 266 -2.40 -20.24 11.72
C PRO A 266 -1.20 -19.28 11.80
N ALA A 267 -0.21 -19.51 10.95
CA ALA A 267 0.95 -18.62 10.85
C ALA A 267 0.57 -17.25 10.28
N ASN A 268 -0.41 -17.22 9.37
CA ASN A 268 -0.98 -16.01 8.82
C ASN A 268 -2.03 -15.43 9.77
N GLN A 269 -2.19 -14.11 9.77
CA GLN A 269 -3.04 -13.40 10.71
C GLN A 269 -4.04 -12.50 9.99
N LEU A 270 -5.16 -12.21 10.66
CA LEU A 270 -6.20 -11.30 10.21
C LEU A 270 -6.53 -10.32 11.33
N ALA A 271 -6.54 -9.04 11.02
CA ALA A 271 -7.08 -7.98 11.85
C ALA A 271 -8.22 -7.25 11.10
N ILE A 272 -9.31 -6.97 11.81
CA ILE A 272 -10.39 -6.10 11.31
C ILE A 272 -10.55 -4.98 12.33
N LEU A 273 -10.30 -3.75 11.92
CA LEU A 273 -10.36 -2.58 12.80
C LEU A 273 -11.78 -2.02 12.80
N PRO A 274 -12.42 -1.94 13.98
CA PRO A 274 -13.75 -1.35 14.10
C PRO A 274 -13.68 0.17 13.92
N ASN A 275 -14.77 0.74 13.42
CA ASN A 275 -14.93 2.18 13.20
C ASN A 275 -13.88 2.77 12.25
N ALA A 276 -13.49 1.98 11.24
CA ALA A 276 -12.59 2.37 10.17
C ALA A 276 -13.23 2.15 8.81
N THR A 277 -12.69 2.80 7.80
CA THR A 277 -13.08 2.62 6.39
C THR A 277 -11.86 2.31 5.56
N HIS A 278 -12.06 1.87 4.30
CA HIS A 278 -10.97 1.75 3.34
C HIS A 278 -10.06 2.99 3.33
N TYR A 279 -10.66 4.19 3.37
CA TYR A 279 -9.99 5.46 3.19
C TYR A 279 -9.30 6.00 4.46
N THR A 280 -9.64 5.50 5.63
CA THR A 280 -9.05 5.94 6.92
C THR A 280 -8.07 4.95 7.51
N LEU A 281 -8.07 3.70 7.03
CA LEU A 281 -7.32 2.60 7.64
C LEU A 281 -5.80 2.83 7.62
N ALA A 282 -5.27 3.37 6.53
CA ALA A 282 -3.82 3.60 6.41
C ALA A 282 -3.28 4.61 7.43
N VAL A 283 -4.11 5.56 7.87
CA VAL A 283 -3.78 6.58 8.88
C VAL A 283 -4.35 6.27 10.27
N ASP A 284 -5.01 5.13 10.44
CA ASP A 284 -5.54 4.71 11.75
C ASP A 284 -4.40 4.52 12.75
N PRO A 285 -4.41 5.21 13.90
CA PRO A 285 -3.29 5.18 14.85
C PRO A 285 -3.05 3.81 15.50
N ARG A 286 -3.99 2.87 15.39
CA ARG A 286 -3.85 1.48 15.87
C ARG A 286 -3.07 0.59 14.90
N LEU A 287 -2.96 1.00 13.63
CA LEU A 287 -2.33 0.19 12.59
C LEU A 287 -0.86 -0.14 12.89
N PRO A 288 0.00 0.81 13.31
CA PRO A 288 1.40 0.51 13.62
C PRO A 288 1.58 -0.57 14.69
N ASP A 289 0.82 -0.54 15.78
CA ASP A 289 0.93 -1.51 16.88
C ASP A 289 0.59 -2.93 16.39
N ILE A 290 -0.49 -3.08 15.61
CA ILE A 290 -0.90 -4.36 15.03
C ILE A 290 0.18 -4.89 14.07
N VAL A 291 0.76 -4.01 13.26
CA VAL A 291 1.82 -4.36 12.31
C VAL A 291 3.09 -4.78 13.05
N GLU A 292 3.52 -4.02 14.06
CA GLU A 292 4.73 -4.33 14.83
C GLU A 292 4.58 -5.63 15.65
N GLU A 293 3.43 -5.90 16.25
CA GLU A 293 3.16 -7.17 16.90
C GLU A 293 3.35 -8.35 15.96
N PHE A 294 2.80 -8.27 14.76
CA PHE A 294 2.99 -9.31 13.74
C PHE A 294 4.44 -9.42 13.27
N LEU A 295 5.09 -8.30 12.98
CA LEU A 295 6.44 -8.28 12.45
C LEU A 295 7.52 -8.63 13.53
N ALA A 296 7.22 -8.56 14.81
CA ALA A 296 8.11 -8.97 15.90
C ALA A 296 8.06 -10.48 16.20
N THR A 297 6.97 -11.18 15.81
CA THR A 297 6.87 -12.63 16.08
C THR A 297 7.91 -13.41 15.28
N THR A 298 8.61 -14.35 15.88
CA THR A 298 9.57 -15.27 15.23
C THR A 298 8.87 -16.33 14.39
#